data_9ae78be8abb910f1c46b4c3054fccfd7
#
_entry.id   9ae78be8abb910f1c46b4c3054fccfd7
#
_cell.length_a   1.000
_cell.length_b   1.000
_cell.length_c   1.000
_cell.angle_alpha   90.00
_cell.angle_beta   90.00
_cell.angle_gamma   90.00
#
_symmetry.space_group_name_H-M   'P 1'
#
loop_
_entity.id
_entity.type
_entity.pdbx_description
1 polymer ?
#
loop_
_entity_poly.entity_id
_entity_poly.type
_entity_poly.pdbx_seq_one_letter_code
_entity_poly.pdbx_strand_id
1 'polypeptide(L)'
;MTSKFIIKRNRYVDSVSLMSVTDSIKKADGIENCNASMVTAANREILEGLGFDIPADVGANDLVVAVIASDEAAADAALALGQDLLDHKNAASGGKTYDNIEDIDLDEDPYDLVQISLPGEYAAAEAEKALKKGLDVFMFSDNVSLEDEKRLKELAISK
;
A
#
# COMPACT_ATOMS: atom_id res chain seq x y z
N MET A 1 -19.87 23.46 9.94
CA MET A 1 -18.74 22.85 9.17
C MET A 1 -17.49 22.93 10.00
N THR A 2 -16.82 21.81 10.18
CA THR A 2 -15.58 21.71 10.95
C THR A 2 -14.51 21.09 10.06
N SER A 3 -13.35 21.75 9.95
CA SER A 3 -12.20 21.23 9.22
C SER A 3 -11.16 20.73 10.21
N LYS A 4 -10.75 19.47 10.10
CA LYS A 4 -9.70 18.87 10.91
C LYS A 4 -8.76 18.06 10.05
N PHE A 5 -7.52 17.91 10.49
CA PHE A 5 -6.56 17.01 9.87
C PHE A 5 -5.60 16.39 10.88
N ILE A 6 -5.02 15.27 10.50
CA ILE A 6 -3.93 14.63 11.21
C ILE A 6 -2.74 14.46 10.29
N ILE A 7 -1.53 14.49 10.86
CA ILE A 7 -0.27 14.30 10.15
C ILE A 7 0.44 13.09 10.74
N LYS A 8 0.84 12.18 9.87
CA LYS A 8 1.73 11.04 10.19
C LYS A 8 3.11 11.33 9.60
N ARG A 9 4.07 11.64 10.45
CA ARG A 9 5.43 11.99 10.04
C ARG A 9 6.20 10.78 9.52
N ASN A 10 6.98 10.99 8.43
CA ASN A 10 7.85 9.99 7.84
C ASN A 10 7.15 8.66 7.56
N ARG A 11 5.90 8.71 7.13
CA ARG A 11 5.09 7.54 6.84
C ARG A 11 4.66 7.55 5.37
N TYR A 12 5.29 6.70 4.58
CA TYR A 12 4.89 6.48 3.20
C TYR A 12 3.70 5.50 3.12
N VAL A 13 2.72 5.85 2.30
CA VAL A 13 1.62 4.97 1.89
C VAL A 13 1.38 5.19 0.40
N ASP A 14 1.21 4.12 -0.36
CA ASP A 14 0.96 4.21 -1.79
C ASP A 14 -0.38 4.91 -2.12
N SER A 15 -0.45 5.50 -3.30
CA SER A 15 -1.60 6.32 -3.71
C SER A 15 -2.91 5.52 -3.81
N VAL A 16 -2.86 4.26 -4.22
CA VAL A 16 -4.07 3.40 -4.34
C VAL A 16 -4.66 3.13 -2.96
N SER A 17 -3.80 2.85 -1.98
CA SER A 17 -4.19 2.70 -0.58
C SER A 17 -4.80 3.99 -0.02
N LEU A 18 -4.19 5.15 -0.30
CA LEU A 18 -4.70 6.45 0.14
C LEU A 18 -6.04 6.81 -0.51
N MET A 19 -6.23 6.51 -1.78
CA MET A 19 -7.53 6.66 -2.46
C MET A 19 -8.61 5.81 -1.81
N SER A 20 -8.32 4.56 -1.48
CA SER A 20 -9.27 3.66 -0.81
C SER A 20 -9.63 4.13 0.62
N VAL A 21 -8.66 4.71 1.37
CA VAL A 21 -8.92 5.33 2.67
C VAL A 21 -9.84 6.55 2.50
N THR A 22 -9.52 7.42 1.53
CA THR A 22 -10.34 8.59 1.19
C THR A 22 -11.78 8.18 0.86
N ASP A 23 -11.96 7.18 0.00
CA ASP A 23 -13.29 6.69 -0.40
C ASP A 23 -14.08 6.08 0.77
N SER A 24 -13.38 5.44 1.71
CA SER A 24 -14.00 4.88 2.91
C SER A 24 -14.47 5.98 3.86
N ILE A 25 -13.65 7.00 4.08
CA ILE A 25 -13.99 8.16 4.92
C ILE A 25 -15.15 8.95 4.31
N LYS A 26 -15.17 9.16 2.98
CA LYS A 26 -16.25 9.90 2.29
C LYS A 26 -17.63 9.28 2.45
N LYS A 27 -17.71 7.98 2.74
CA LYS A 27 -18.98 7.27 2.96
C LYS A 27 -19.51 7.41 4.38
N ALA A 28 -18.71 7.96 5.31
CA ALA A 28 -19.15 8.15 6.68
C ALA A 28 -20.13 9.30 6.80
N ASP A 29 -21.08 9.16 7.72
CA ASP A 29 -22.11 10.19 7.94
C ASP A 29 -21.50 11.51 8.38
N GLY A 30 -22.04 12.61 7.85
CA GLY A 30 -21.61 13.95 8.20
C GLY A 30 -20.31 14.43 7.56
N ILE A 31 -19.71 13.67 6.64
CA ILE A 31 -18.50 14.05 5.91
C ILE A 31 -18.88 14.75 4.61
N GLU A 32 -18.44 15.98 4.44
CA GLU A 32 -18.65 16.78 3.23
C GLU A 32 -17.48 16.61 2.24
N ASN A 33 -16.26 16.59 2.75
CA ASN A 33 -15.06 16.35 1.95
C ASN A 33 -13.97 15.70 2.78
N CYS A 34 -13.12 14.91 2.13
CA CYS A 34 -11.91 14.43 2.75
C CYS A 34 -10.81 14.21 1.71
N ASN A 35 -9.57 14.25 2.18
CA ASN A 35 -8.39 13.94 1.39
C ASN A 35 -7.37 13.20 2.26
N ALA A 36 -6.89 12.04 1.79
CA ALA A 36 -5.73 11.36 2.38
C ALA A 36 -4.62 11.32 1.32
N SER A 37 -3.49 11.96 1.59
CA SER A 37 -2.39 12.07 0.62
C SER A 37 -1.03 12.26 1.27
N MET A 38 0.02 11.94 0.53
CA MET A 38 1.38 12.39 0.85
C MET A 38 1.47 13.90 0.61
N VAL A 39 2.19 14.64 1.46
CA VAL A 39 2.27 16.10 1.38
C VAL A 39 3.35 16.54 0.38
N THR A 40 3.22 16.09 -0.86
CA THR A 40 4.00 16.63 -1.98
C THR A 40 3.62 18.08 -2.26
N ALA A 41 4.46 18.82 -3.01
CA ALA A 41 4.16 20.22 -3.36
C ALA A 41 2.78 20.37 -4.02
N ALA A 42 2.44 19.51 -4.98
CA ALA A 42 1.16 19.54 -5.67
C ALA A 42 -0.03 19.21 -4.72
N ASN A 43 0.12 18.22 -3.84
CA ASN A 43 -0.93 17.86 -2.88
C ASN A 43 -1.11 18.92 -1.81
N ARG A 44 -0.03 19.63 -1.42
CA ARG A 44 -0.12 20.77 -0.52
C ARG A 44 -0.98 21.88 -1.10
N GLU A 45 -0.78 22.24 -2.37
CA GLU A 45 -1.60 23.26 -3.05
C GLU A 45 -3.10 22.87 -3.06
N ILE A 46 -3.40 21.58 -3.26
CA ILE A 46 -4.77 21.07 -3.20
C ILE A 46 -5.35 21.22 -1.79
N LEU A 47 -4.60 20.83 -0.76
CA LEU A 47 -5.04 20.91 0.64
C LEU A 47 -5.26 22.36 1.07
N GLU A 48 -4.35 23.26 0.73
CA GLU A 48 -4.48 24.71 0.99
C GLU A 48 -5.67 25.30 0.22
N GLY A 49 -5.90 24.89 -1.02
CA GLY A 49 -7.07 25.24 -1.81
C GLY A 49 -8.40 24.76 -1.21
N LEU A 50 -8.38 23.68 -0.42
CA LEU A 50 -9.51 23.18 0.36
C LEU A 50 -9.66 23.89 1.73
N GLY A 51 -8.75 24.80 2.07
CA GLY A 51 -8.79 25.60 3.29
C GLY A 51 -8.08 24.96 4.49
N PHE A 52 -7.21 23.96 4.26
CA PHE A 52 -6.37 23.40 5.32
C PHE A 52 -5.03 24.15 5.42
N ASP A 53 -4.72 24.64 6.61
CA ASP A 53 -3.44 25.29 6.90
C ASP A 53 -2.41 24.24 7.32
N ILE A 54 -1.70 23.67 6.33
CA ILE A 54 -0.70 22.63 6.56
C ILE A 54 0.63 23.27 6.99
N PRO A 55 1.16 22.95 8.18
CA PRO A 55 2.40 23.52 8.68
C PRO A 55 3.57 23.42 7.70
N ALA A 56 4.40 24.46 7.62
CA ALA A 56 5.49 24.55 6.65
C ALA A 56 6.58 23.48 6.81
N ASP A 57 6.71 22.90 8.01
CA ASP A 57 7.64 21.82 8.34
C ASP A 57 7.16 20.43 7.94
N VAL A 58 5.93 20.31 7.38
CA VAL A 58 5.38 19.06 6.83
C VAL A 58 5.84 18.93 5.39
N GLY A 59 6.38 17.79 5.00
CA GLY A 59 6.99 17.60 3.68
C GLY A 59 6.50 16.36 2.93
N ALA A 60 7.13 16.09 1.79
CA ALA A 60 6.73 15.02 0.87
C ALA A 60 6.78 13.60 1.46
N ASN A 61 7.52 13.41 2.55
CA ASN A 61 7.60 12.12 3.27
C ASN A 61 6.53 11.98 4.34
N ASP A 62 5.72 13.00 4.56
CA ASP A 62 4.66 13.00 5.56
C ASP A 62 3.32 12.72 4.90
N LEU A 63 2.46 12.02 5.63
CA LEU A 63 1.09 11.72 5.24
C LEU A 63 0.13 12.63 5.98
N VAL A 64 -0.88 13.15 5.29
CA VAL A 64 -2.00 13.87 5.88
C VAL A 64 -3.31 13.13 5.61
N VAL A 65 -4.21 13.14 6.60
CA VAL A 65 -5.62 12.84 6.42
C VAL A 65 -6.38 14.08 6.88
N ALA A 66 -7.11 14.70 5.96
CA ALA A 66 -7.84 15.93 6.17
C ALA A 66 -9.33 15.71 5.89
N VAL A 67 -10.21 16.26 6.74
CA VAL A 67 -11.65 16.10 6.63
C VAL A 67 -12.37 17.42 6.84
N ILE A 68 -13.45 17.63 6.08
CA ILE A 68 -14.46 18.67 6.28
C ILE A 68 -15.75 17.96 6.64
N ALA A 69 -16.28 18.24 7.81
CA ALA A 69 -17.46 17.57 8.36
C ALA A 69 -18.53 18.56 8.84
N SER A 70 -19.75 18.06 9.00
CA SER A 70 -20.89 18.82 9.52
C SER A 70 -20.64 19.39 10.91
N ASP A 71 -19.95 18.62 11.75
CA ASP A 71 -19.63 18.95 13.13
C ASP A 71 -18.30 18.30 13.59
N GLU A 72 -17.93 18.61 14.82
CA GLU A 72 -16.68 18.17 15.41
C GLU A 72 -16.64 16.66 15.67
N ALA A 73 -17.76 16.08 16.10
CA ALA A 73 -17.84 14.65 16.40
C ALA A 73 -17.69 13.80 15.13
N ALA A 74 -18.33 14.21 14.03
CA ALA A 74 -18.18 13.58 12.73
C ALA A 74 -16.73 13.68 12.20
N ALA A 75 -16.07 14.84 12.38
CA ALA A 75 -14.68 15.03 12.00
C ALA A 75 -13.74 14.09 12.79
N ASP A 76 -13.92 13.99 14.10
CA ASP A 76 -13.11 13.13 14.96
C ASP A 76 -13.32 11.64 14.64
N ALA A 77 -14.56 11.23 14.44
CA ALA A 77 -14.88 9.86 14.03
C ALA A 77 -14.25 9.49 12.68
N ALA A 78 -14.31 10.41 11.71
CA ALA A 78 -13.72 10.22 10.39
C ALA A 78 -12.19 10.13 10.42
N LEU A 79 -11.53 10.95 11.23
CA LEU A 79 -10.08 10.89 11.42
C LEU A 79 -9.66 9.60 12.12
N ALA A 80 -10.42 9.16 13.13
CA ALA A 80 -10.20 7.88 13.81
C ALA A 80 -10.34 6.70 12.84
N LEU A 81 -11.39 6.70 12.01
CA LEU A 81 -11.57 5.71 10.94
C LEU A 81 -10.39 5.71 9.95
N GLY A 82 -9.94 6.89 9.53
CA GLY A 82 -8.78 7.02 8.64
C GLY A 82 -7.50 6.47 9.25
N GLN A 83 -7.27 6.70 10.54
CA GLN A 83 -6.13 6.13 11.28
C GLN A 83 -6.22 4.61 11.34
N ASP A 84 -7.38 4.07 11.72
CA ASP A 84 -7.63 2.64 11.81
C ASP A 84 -7.39 1.94 10.47
N LEU A 85 -7.95 2.49 9.38
CA LEU A 85 -7.73 1.97 8.04
C LEU A 85 -6.27 2.02 7.60
N LEU A 86 -5.52 3.04 7.98
CA LEU A 86 -4.10 3.14 7.68
C LEU A 86 -3.25 2.16 8.50
N ASP A 87 -3.63 1.91 9.75
CA ASP A 87 -2.88 1.05 10.66
C ASP A 87 -3.21 -0.43 10.42
N HIS A 88 -4.46 -0.75 10.04
CA HIS A 88 -4.92 -2.11 9.76
C HIS A 88 -4.83 -2.53 8.28
N LYS A 89 -4.55 -1.62 7.34
CA LYS A 89 -4.36 -2.00 5.92
C LYS A 89 -3.11 -2.85 5.65
N ASN A 90 -2.15 -2.89 6.55
CA ASN A 90 -1.13 -3.94 6.52
C ASN A 90 -1.70 -5.33 6.93
N ALA A 91 -2.95 -5.36 7.44
CA ALA A 91 -3.68 -6.58 7.78
C ALA A 91 -4.86 -6.88 6.86
N ALA A 92 -5.22 -6.00 5.93
CA ALA A 92 -6.47 -6.06 5.15
C ALA A 92 -6.30 -6.44 3.66
N SER A 93 -5.19 -7.01 3.25
CA SER A 93 -5.24 -8.07 2.25
C SER A 93 -5.57 -9.34 3.04
N GLY A 94 -6.79 -9.85 2.97
CA GLY A 94 -7.27 -10.98 3.78
C GLY A 94 -6.60 -12.31 3.43
N GLY A 95 -5.28 -12.32 3.27
CA GLY A 95 -4.43 -13.46 3.06
C GLY A 95 -3.47 -13.65 4.22
N LYS A 96 -3.07 -14.88 4.47
CA LYS A 96 -1.97 -15.20 5.35
C LYS A 96 -0.69 -14.50 4.83
N THR A 97 0.15 -14.02 5.72
CA THR A 97 1.50 -13.51 5.40
C THR A 97 2.53 -14.54 5.81
N TYR A 98 3.51 -14.77 4.95
CA TYR A 98 4.61 -15.69 5.16
C TYR A 98 5.93 -14.92 5.05
N ASP A 99 6.90 -15.27 5.86
CA ASP A 99 8.23 -14.65 5.80
C ASP A 99 9.03 -15.15 4.60
N ASN A 100 8.76 -16.39 4.16
CA ASN A 100 9.42 -17.01 3.00
C ASN A 100 8.42 -17.82 2.16
N ILE A 101 8.70 -17.96 0.86
CA ILE A 101 7.92 -18.83 -0.03
C ILE A 101 7.95 -20.29 0.44
N GLU A 102 9.05 -20.70 1.07
CA GLU A 102 9.23 -22.06 1.57
C GLU A 102 8.28 -22.41 2.73
N ASP A 103 7.83 -21.41 3.49
CA ASP A 103 6.93 -21.59 4.64
C ASP A 103 5.45 -21.80 4.22
N ILE A 104 5.13 -21.58 2.94
CA ILE A 104 3.76 -21.76 2.43
C ILE A 104 3.45 -23.26 2.34
N ASP A 105 2.40 -23.71 2.98
CA ASP A 105 1.86 -25.06 2.80
C ASP A 105 0.78 -25.01 1.70
N LEU A 106 1.09 -25.58 0.53
CA LEU A 106 0.19 -25.58 -0.63
C LEU A 106 -1.00 -26.53 -0.48
N ASP A 107 -0.97 -27.44 0.47
CA ASP A 107 -2.11 -28.32 0.78
C ASP A 107 -3.15 -27.58 1.64
N GLU A 108 -2.69 -26.68 2.52
CA GLU A 108 -3.55 -25.83 3.32
C GLU A 108 -3.96 -24.54 2.60
N ASP A 109 -3.00 -23.91 1.90
CA ASP A 109 -3.18 -22.64 1.18
C ASP A 109 -2.80 -22.84 -0.30
N PRO A 110 -3.74 -23.28 -1.15
CA PRO A 110 -3.46 -23.55 -2.56
C PRO A 110 -3.26 -22.27 -3.34
N TYR A 111 -2.01 -21.97 -3.68
CA TYR A 111 -1.62 -20.92 -4.62
C TYR A 111 -1.11 -21.54 -5.91
N ASP A 112 -1.36 -20.90 -7.04
CA ASP A 112 -0.90 -21.33 -8.35
C ASP A 112 0.24 -20.45 -8.88
N LEU A 113 0.28 -19.18 -8.47
CA LEU A 113 1.16 -18.15 -9.04
C LEU A 113 1.82 -17.32 -7.96
N VAL A 114 3.12 -17.07 -8.14
CA VAL A 114 3.88 -16.07 -7.38
C VAL A 114 4.21 -14.88 -8.27
N GLN A 115 3.82 -13.68 -7.85
CA GLN A 115 4.29 -12.45 -8.45
C GLN A 115 5.50 -11.91 -7.71
N ILE A 116 6.62 -11.74 -8.42
CA ILE A 116 7.89 -11.24 -7.88
C ILE A 116 8.15 -9.83 -8.40
N SER A 117 8.35 -8.87 -7.49
CA SER A 117 8.72 -7.49 -7.77
C SER A 117 9.83 -7.04 -6.82
N LEU A 118 10.93 -7.76 -6.85
CA LEU A 118 12.15 -7.51 -6.06
C LEU A 118 13.26 -7.00 -6.98
N PRO A 119 14.29 -6.30 -6.44
CA PRO A 119 15.51 -6.01 -7.19
C PRO A 119 16.11 -7.29 -7.78
N GLY A 120 16.61 -7.21 -9.03
CA GLY A 120 17.01 -8.39 -9.82
C GLY A 120 18.00 -9.31 -9.14
N GLU A 121 18.89 -8.79 -8.31
CA GLU A 121 19.85 -9.58 -7.52
C GLU A 121 19.19 -10.56 -6.53
N TYR A 122 17.94 -10.29 -6.08
CA TYR A 122 17.18 -11.16 -5.18
C TYR A 122 16.09 -11.94 -5.90
N ALA A 123 15.56 -11.38 -6.99
CA ALA A 123 14.40 -11.91 -7.71
C ALA A 123 14.64 -13.33 -8.25
N ALA A 124 15.83 -13.61 -8.76
CA ALA A 124 16.17 -14.93 -9.33
C ALA A 124 16.15 -16.04 -8.27
N ALA A 125 16.64 -15.78 -7.07
CA ALA A 125 16.64 -16.74 -5.97
C ALA A 125 15.21 -17.06 -5.51
N GLU A 126 14.35 -16.06 -5.38
CA GLU A 126 12.95 -16.24 -4.98
C GLU A 126 12.14 -16.96 -6.08
N ALA A 127 12.38 -16.63 -7.35
CA ALA A 127 11.77 -17.34 -8.48
C ALA A 127 12.12 -18.83 -8.49
N GLU A 128 13.38 -19.15 -8.21
CA GLU A 128 13.83 -20.56 -8.14
C GLU A 128 13.13 -21.33 -7.03
N LYS A 129 12.94 -20.72 -5.84
CA LYS A 129 12.19 -21.32 -4.73
C LYS A 129 10.73 -21.59 -5.13
N ALA A 130 10.06 -20.62 -5.74
CA ALA A 130 8.69 -20.76 -6.21
C ALA A 130 8.54 -21.89 -7.24
N LEU A 131 9.41 -21.93 -8.26
CA LEU A 131 9.41 -22.97 -9.28
C LEU A 131 9.68 -24.36 -8.69
N LYS A 132 10.62 -24.48 -7.74
CA LYS A 132 10.88 -25.76 -7.05
C LYS A 132 9.67 -26.26 -6.27
N LYS A 133 8.87 -25.34 -5.74
CA LYS A 133 7.63 -25.63 -5.01
C LYS A 133 6.46 -25.99 -5.94
N GLY A 134 6.62 -25.82 -7.25
CA GLY A 134 5.60 -26.13 -8.27
C GLY A 134 4.67 -24.97 -8.59
N LEU A 135 5.02 -23.76 -8.17
CA LEU A 135 4.26 -22.55 -8.45
C LEU A 135 4.69 -21.94 -9.79
N ASP A 136 3.73 -21.36 -10.50
CA ASP A 136 4.02 -20.49 -11.64
C ASP A 136 4.66 -19.18 -11.13
N VAL A 137 5.51 -18.56 -11.96
CA VAL A 137 6.20 -17.33 -11.60
C VAL A 137 5.93 -16.24 -12.62
N PHE A 138 5.36 -15.12 -12.15
CA PHE A 138 5.35 -13.86 -12.88
C PHE A 138 6.36 -12.89 -12.26
N MET A 139 7.45 -12.63 -12.99
CA MET A 139 8.51 -11.75 -12.50
C MET A 139 8.40 -10.38 -13.17
N PHE A 140 8.22 -9.34 -12.34
CA PHE A 140 8.29 -7.94 -12.72
C PHE A 140 9.46 -7.30 -11.97
N SER A 141 10.66 -7.60 -12.41
CA SER A 141 11.93 -7.18 -11.77
C SER A 141 12.89 -6.68 -12.82
N ASP A 142 13.62 -5.62 -12.50
CA ASP A 142 14.73 -5.12 -13.31
C ASP A 142 16.05 -5.83 -12.94
N ASN A 143 17.05 -5.67 -13.80
CA ASN A 143 18.42 -6.14 -13.54
C ASN A 143 18.57 -7.65 -13.20
N VAL A 144 17.65 -8.49 -13.66
CA VAL A 144 17.85 -9.93 -13.67
C VAL A 144 18.85 -10.31 -14.76
N SER A 145 19.87 -11.09 -14.43
CA SER A 145 20.87 -11.47 -15.42
C SER A 145 20.30 -12.40 -16.48
N LEU A 146 20.81 -12.31 -17.72
CA LEU A 146 20.40 -13.21 -18.79
C LEU A 146 20.67 -14.71 -18.45
N GLU A 147 21.72 -14.95 -17.71
CA GLU A 147 22.09 -16.29 -17.24
C GLU A 147 21.03 -16.84 -16.27
N ASP A 148 20.60 -16.03 -15.30
CA ASP A 148 19.53 -16.38 -14.37
C ASP A 148 18.20 -16.56 -15.08
N GLU A 149 17.85 -15.67 -16.01
CA GLU A 149 16.61 -15.79 -16.78
C GLU A 149 16.58 -17.12 -17.57
N LYS A 150 17.67 -17.46 -18.23
CA LYS A 150 17.79 -18.73 -18.96
C LYS A 150 17.65 -19.92 -18.03
N ARG A 151 18.37 -19.93 -16.93
CA ARG A 151 18.35 -21.01 -15.92
C ARG A 151 16.95 -21.21 -15.34
N LEU A 152 16.26 -20.12 -15.02
CA LEU A 152 14.90 -20.19 -14.49
C LEU A 152 13.89 -20.71 -15.51
N LYS A 153 14.01 -20.32 -16.78
CA LYS A 153 13.16 -20.86 -17.86
C LYS A 153 13.40 -22.35 -18.10
N GLU A 154 14.64 -22.78 -18.08
CA GLU A 154 14.98 -24.21 -18.19
C GLU A 154 14.40 -25.00 -17.01
N LEU A 155 14.48 -24.46 -15.78
CA LEU A 155 13.87 -25.07 -14.60
C LEU A 155 12.34 -25.14 -14.73
N ALA A 156 11.68 -24.06 -15.16
CA ALA A 156 10.24 -24.03 -15.33
C ALA A 156 9.73 -25.06 -16.36
N ILE A 157 10.47 -25.26 -17.47
CA ILE A 157 10.11 -26.24 -18.51
C ILE A 157 10.29 -27.68 -17.99
N SER A 158 11.20 -27.90 -17.05
CA SER A 158 11.48 -29.22 -16.49
C SER A 158 10.47 -29.70 -15.45
N LYS A 159 9.56 -28.83 -15.02
CA LYS A 159 8.53 -29.10 -14.00
C LYS A 159 7.17 -29.36 -14.63
#